data_dd3074f49047036ea8a3a6e6405e3e58
#
_entry.id   dd3074f49047036ea8a3a6e6405e3e58
#
_cell.length_a   1.000
_cell.length_b   1.000
_cell.length_c   1.000
_cell.angle_alpha   90.00
_cell.angle_beta   90.00
_cell.angle_gamma   90.00
#
_symmetry.space_group_name_H-M   'P 1'
#
loop_
_entity.id
_entity.type
_entity.pdbx_description
1 polymer ?
#
loop_
_entity_poly.entity_id
_entity_poly.type
_entity_poly.pdbx_seq_one_letter_code
_entity_poly.pdbx_strand_id
1 'polypeptide(L)'
;CDWSSDVCSSDLVIAGTGISDDEVEERRSSLHGSDLATLIYTSGSTGKPKGCVLTHSNFLELARNARAAVPEVVNSQASTLLFITTAHIFARFISILAIEGGVKVGHQGDTTQLLPAMQSFKPSFLLAVPRVFEKVYNSAEQKAEAGGKGNIFRAAAKTAIEYSKAEMAGHIPLGLKLKFAVMDKLVLSKLRAALGGRCTYAISGSAPLGDRLGHFYHALGLVVLEGYGLTETTAPISINLPSKFVIGTVGPALPGCSVRLGEDGEIEAAGINVFKEYWKNPQATADTFHDG
;
A
#
# COMPACT_ATOMS: atom_id res chain seq x y z
N CYS A 1 -8.21 -25.95 12.09
CA CYS A 1 -6.91 -25.83 11.41
C CYS A 1 -6.98 -26.70 10.18
N ASP A 2 -7.17 -26.11 9.02
CA ASP A 2 -7.21 -26.83 7.77
C ASP A 2 -6.14 -26.23 6.83
N TRP A 3 -4.91 -26.53 7.20
CA TRP A 3 -3.76 -26.27 6.35
C TRP A 3 -3.14 -27.63 6.05
N SER A 4 -2.86 -27.88 4.79
CA SER A 4 -2.20 -29.09 4.30
C SER A 4 -0.76 -29.30 4.80
N SER A 5 -0.32 -28.55 5.76
CA SER A 5 0.86 -28.77 6.60
C SER A 5 0.39 -28.91 8.03
N ASP A 6 0.73 -30.00 8.65
CA ASP A 6 0.27 -30.50 9.94
C ASP A 6 0.64 -29.64 11.17
N VAL A 7 0.97 -28.35 11.01
CA VAL A 7 1.35 -27.46 12.11
C VAL A 7 0.27 -26.43 12.37
N CYS A 8 -0.46 -26.61 13.45
CA CYS A 8 -1.44 -25.65 13.97
C CYS A 8 -0.76 -24.64 14.92
N SER A 9 -1.38 -23.46 15.10
CA SER A 9 -0.89 -22.46 16.07
C SER A 9 -0.77 -23.00 17.50
N SER A 10 -1.65 -23.94 17.90
CA SER A 10 -1.55 -24.66 19.16
C SER A 10 -0.30 -25.54 19.25
N ASP A 11 0.11 -26.16 18.15
CA ASP A 11 1.31 -27.01 18.13
C ASP A 11 2.58 -26.18 18.27
N LEU A 12 2.60 -24.96 17.73
CA LEU A 12 3.70 -24.01 17.93
C LEU A 12 3.80 -23.55 19.39
N VAL A 13 2.67 -23.30 20.05
CA VAL A 13 2.66 -22.98 21.49
C VAL A 13 3.19 -24.15 22.32
N ILE A 14 2.73 -25.38 22.03
CA ILE A 14 3.21 -26.60 22.71
C ILE A 14 4.71 -26.79 22.46
N ALA A 15 5.18 -26.62 21.24
CA ALA A 15 6.60 -26.74 20.90
C ALA A 15 7.47 -25.69 21.62
N GLY A 16 6.90 -24.55 21.99
CA GLY A 16 7.58 -23.50 22.76
C GLY A 16 7.66 -23.72 24.26
N THR A 17 6.94 -24.71 24.82
CA THR A 17 6.85 -24.88 26.28
C THR A 17 8.14 -25.30 27.00
N GLY A 18 9.21 -25.56 26.31
CA GLY A 18 10.53 -25.88 26.91
C GLY A 18 11.58 -24.81 26.67
N ILE A 19 11.22 -23.72 25.97
CA ILE A 19 12.14 -22.65 25.59
C ILE A 19 12.04 -21.53 26.62
N SER A 20 13.16 -21.17 27.27
CA SER A 20 13.21 -20.08 28.22
C SER A 20 13.24 -18.72 27.58
N ASP A 21 12.81 -17.68 28.28
CA ASP A 21 12.90 -16.28 27.81
C ASP A 21 14.37 -15.89 27.59
N ASP A 22 15.32 -16.42 28.36
CA ASP A 22 16.76 -16.18 28.16
C ASP A 22 17.26 -16.76 26.85
N GLU A 23 16.80 -17.94 26.43
CA GLU A 23 17.16 -18.54 25.14
C GLU A 23 16.58 -17.72 23.97
N VAL A 24 15.37 -17.23 24.12
CA VAL A 24 14.76 -16.32 23.10
C VAL A 24 15.54 -15.02 23.02
N GLU A 25 15.93 -14.44 24.16
CA GLU A 25 16.68 -13.20 24.22
C GLU A 25 18.11 -13.36 23.65
N GLU A 26 18.79 -14.47 23.92
CA GLU A 26 20.09 -14.80 23.33
C GLU A 26 20.00 -14.83 21.81
N ARG A 27 19.01 -15.54 21.24
CA ARG A 27 18.78 -15.58 19.81
C ARG A 27 18.44 -14.21 19.24
N ARG A 28 17.60 -13.44 19.93
CA ARG A 28 17.21 -12.08 19.51
C ARG A 28 18.41 -11.14 19.50
N SER A 29 19.24 -11.17 20.53
CA SER A 29 20.39 -10.29 20.68
C SER A 29 21.55 -10.63 19.71
N SER A 30 21.57 -11.85 19.16
CA SER A 30 22.54 -12.24 18.15
C SER A 30 22.23 -11.72 16.75
N LEU A 31 21.01 -11.20 16.50
CA LEU A 31 20.61 -10.70 15.20
C LEU A 31 21.15 -9.28 14.96
N HIS A 32 21.66 -9.04 13.77
CA HIS A 32 22.13 -7.73 13.30
C HIS A 32 21.25 -7.20 12.18
N GLY A 33 21.24 -5.89 12.00
CA GLY A 33 20.48 -5.25 10.94
C GLY A 33 20.86 -5.71 9.52
N SER A 34 22.12 -6.12 9.33
CA SER A 34 22.65 -6.64 8.07
C SER A 34 22.29 -8.10 7.76
N ASP A 35 21.69 -8.81 8.76
CA ASP A 35 21.32 -10.20 8.57
C ASP A 35 20.11 -10.32 7.64
N LEU A 36 20.01 -11.50 6.99
CA LEU A 36 18.91 -11.83 6.11
C LEU A 36 17.59 -11.87 6.91
N ALA A 37 16.67 -11.00 6.58
CA ALA A 37 15.32 -11.02 7.13
C ALA A 37 14.39 -11.92 6.32
N THR A 38 14.45 -11.83 4.99
CA THR A 38 13.56 -12.62 4.11
C THR A 38 14.09 -12.66 2.68
N LEU A 39 13.66 -13.71 1.97
CA LEU A 39 13.78 -13.82 0.52
C LEU A 39 12.41 -13.58 -0.10
N ILE A 40 12.33 -12.66 -1.06
CA ILE A 40 11.12 -12.45 -1.85
C ILE A 40 11.48 -12.62 -3.32
N TYR A 41 10.77 -13.53 -3.97
CA TYR A 41 11.01 -13.86 -5.37
C TYR A 41 10.21 -12.93 -6.29
N THR A 42 10.90 -12.39 -7.30
CA THR A 42 10.30 -11.60 -8.37
C THR A 42 10.19 -12.43 -9.64
N SER A 43 9.17 -12.19 -10.45
CA SER A 43 8.97 -12.91 -11.71
C SER A 43 10.00 -12.60 -12.80
N GLY A 44 10.87 -11.61 -12.59
CA GLY A 44 11.96 -11.22 -13.51
C GLY A 44 11.54 -11.06 -14.99
N SER A 45 12.02 -10.07 -15.68
CA SER A 45 11.80 -9.91 -17.14
C SER A 45 12.39 -11.06 -17.98
N THR A 46 13.29 -11.86 -17.41
CA THR A 46 14.04 -12.94 -18.07
C THR A 46 13.47 -14.35 -17.88
N GLY A 47 12.26 -14.46 -17.29
CA GLY A 47 11.49 -15.72 -17.19
C GLY A 47 11.76 -16.61 -15.98
N LYS A 48 12.91 -16.55 -15.32
CA LYS A 48 13.18 -17.30 -14.08
C LYS A 48 13.04 -16.36 -12.87
N PRO A 49 12.28 -16.74 -11.83
CA PRO A 49 12.17 -15.94 -10.61
C PRO A 49 13.53 -15.72 -9.95
N LYS A 50 13.82 -14.48 -9.54
CA LYS A 50 15.03 -14.13 -8.78
C LYS A 50 14.63 -13.84 -7.34
N GLY A 51 15.37 -14.40 -6.37
CA GLY A 51 15.12 -14.16 -4.94
C GLY A 51 15.88 -12.94 -4.46
N CYS A 52 15.19 -11.85 -4.12
CA CYS A 52 15.82 -10.68 -3.52
C CYS A 52 16.18 -10.96 -2.05
N VAL A 53 17.43 -10.75 -1.69
CA VAL A 53 17.93 -10.83 -0.32
C VAL A 53 17.67 -9.51 0.37
N LEU A 54 16.69 -9.51 1.30
CA LEU A 54 16.28 -8.34 2.06
C LEU A 54 16.72 -8.49 3.51
N THR A 55 17.40 -7.49 4.02
CA THR A 55 17.94 -7.47 5.39
C THR A 55 16.95 -6.86 6.39
N HIS A 56 17.19 -7.06 7.68
CA HIS A 56 16.40 -6.40 8.72
C HIS A 56 16.51 -4.87 8.64
N SER A 57 17.71 -4.33 8.34
CA SER A 57 17.90 -2.89 8.16
C SER A 57 17.09 -2.33 7.00
N ASN A 58 17.01 -3.02 5.86
CA ASN A 58 16.21 -2.55 4.73
C ASN A 58 14.76 -2.22 5.16
N PHE A 59 14.13 -3.15 5.90
CA PHE A 59 12.76 -2.95 6.38
C PHE A 59 12.67 -1.90 7.47
N LEU A 60 13.53 -1.97 8.47
CA LEU A 60 13.42 -1.15 9.67
C LEU A 60 13.69 0.33 9.38
N GLU A 61 14.78 0.61 8.67
CA GLU A 61 15.14 1.98 8.33
C GLU A 61 14.12 2.61 7.35
N LEU A 62 13.66 1.82 6.36
CA LEU A 62 12.60 2.30 5.47
C LEU A 62 11.29 2.55 6.22
N ALA A 63 10.89 1.68 7.16
CA ALA A 63 9.68 1.85 7.96
C ALA A 63 9.75 3.11 8.83
N ARG A 64 10.88 3.37 9.49
CA ARG A 64 11.12 4.60 10.27
C ARG A 64 10.97 5.85 9.42
N ASN A 65 11.61 5.85 8.25
CA ASN A 65 11.59 6.98 7.34
C ASN A 65 10.22 7.20 6.70
N ALA A 66 9.53 6.13 6.32
CA ALA A 66 8.16 6.20 5.81
C ALA A 66 7.19 6.73 6.87
N ARG A 67 7.28 6.24 8.12
CA ARG A 67 6.49 6.77 9.24
C ARG A 67 6.72 8.26 9.47
N ALA A 68 7.97 8.70 9.41
CA ALA A 68 8.31 10.12 9.55
C ALA A 68 7.80 10.97 8.38
N ALA A 69 7.71 10.40 7.17
CA ALA A 69 7.24 11.09 5.98
C ALA A 69 5.70 11.25 5.92
N VAL A 70 4.95 10.30 6.51
CA VAL A 70 3.47 10.30 6.49
C VAL A 70 2.87 10.10 7.90
N PRO A 71 3.19 10.96 8.88
CA PRO A 71 2.76 10.79 10.28
C PRO A 71 1.23 10.87 10.43
N GLU A 72 0.52 11.55 9.51
CA GLU A 72 -0.94 11.64 9.50
C GLU A 72 -1.60 10.30 9.15
N VAL A 73 -0.88 9.43 8.42
CA VAL A 73 -1.37 8.13 7.97
C VAL A 73 -0.94 7.02 8.93
N VAL A 74 0.34 7.05 9.37
CA VAL A 74 0.97 5.99 10.14
C VAL A 74 1.30 6.47 11.55
N ASN A 75 0.43 6.14 12.50
CA ASN A 75 0.57 6.49 13.91
C ASN A 75 -0.23 5.51 14.80
N SER A 76 -0.08 5.61 16.11
CA SER A 76 -0.71 4.70 17.09
C SER A 76 -2.25 4.77 17.16
N GLN A 77 -2.88 5.79 16.57
CA GLN A 77 -4.35 5.90 16.47
C GLN A 77 -4.87 5.36 15.13
N ALA A 78 -3.96 5.06 14.21
CA ALA A 78 -4.30 4.56 12.89
C ALA A 78 -4.69 3.07 12.91
N SER A 79 -5.45 2.69 11.91
CA SER A 79 -5.81 1.28 11.70
C SER A 79 -5.86 0.96 10.21
N THR A 80 -5.44 -0.24 9.85
CA THR A 80 -5.48 -0.73 8.47
C THR A 80 -5.99 -2.17 8.40
N LEU A 81 -6.60 -2.51 7.26
CA LEU A 81 -7.04 -3.88 6.97
C LEU A 81 -6.09 -4.48 5.93
N LEU A 82 -5.36 -5.52 6.32
CA LEU A 82 -4.42 -6.22 5.45
C LEU A 82 -5.11 -7.44 4.81
N PHE A 83 -5.19 -7.43 3.49
CA PHE A 83 -5.83 -8.48 2.68
C PHE A 83 -4.97 -8.92 1.48
N ILE A 84 -3.80 -8.29 1.31
CA ILE A 84 -2.80 -8.69 0.31
C ILE A 84 -1.85 -9.69 0.97
N THR A 85 -1.41 -10.69 0.21
CA THR A 85 -0.48 -11.71 0.71
C THR A 85 0.86 -11.11 1.13
N THR A 86 1.35 -11.51 2.30
CA THR A 86 2.66 -11.10 2.84
C THR A 86 3.85 -11.75 2.11
N ALA A 87 3.60 -12.65 1.16
CA ALA A 87 4.60 -13.13 0.22
C ALA A 87 5.06 -12.03 -0.76
N HIS A 88 4.24 -11.00 -0.97
CA HIS A 88 4.59 -9.83 -1.78
C HIS A 88 5.21 -8.74 -0.91
N ILE A 89 6.27 -8.09 -1.43
CA ILE A 89 7.04 -7.07 -0.69
C ILE A 89 6.16 -5.96 -0.10
N PHE A 90 5.16 -5.50 -0.85
CA PHE A 90 4.30 -4.39 -0.46
C PHE A 90 3.52 -4.68 0.84
N ALA A 91 2.87 -5.84 0.93
CA ALA A 91 2.16 -6.23 2.15
C ALA A 91 3.11 -6.57 3.31
N ARG A 92 4.26 -7.16 3.02
CA ARG A 92 5.31 -7.44 4.01
C ARG A 92 5.83 -6.15 4.64
N PHE A 93 6.17 -5.17 3.81
CA PHE A 93 6.63 -3.87 4.28
C PHE A 93 5.58 -3.17 5.16
N ILE A 94 4.31 -3.14 4.73
CA ILE A 94 3.23 -2.52 5.53
C ILE A 94 3.02 -3.22 6.87
N SER A 95 3.21 -4.54 6.94
CA SER A 95 3.14 -5.26 8.22
C SER A 95 4.21 -4.76 9.20
N ILE A 96 5.43 -4.52 8.74
CA ILE A 96 6.54 -4.01 9.54
C ILE A 96 6.32 -2.52 9.88
N LEU A 97 5.89 -1.72 8.90
CA LEU A 97 5.55 -0.32 9.11
C LEU A 97 4.42 -0.15 10.14
N ALA A 98 3.45 -1.05 10.16
CA ALA A 98 2.38 -1.04 11.14
C ALA A 98 2.88 -1.33 12.57
N ILE A 99 3.84 -2.23 12.72
CA ILE A 99 4.49 -2.49 14.01
C ILE A 99 5.27 -1.26 14.47
N GLU A 100 6.09 -0.69 13.60
CA GLU A 100 6.89 0.53 13.88
C GLU A 100 6.00 1.72 14.24
N GLY A 101 4.85 1.86 13.58
CA GLY A 101 3.88 2.94 13.81
C GLY A 101 2.92 2.71 14.97
N GLY A 102 2.88 1.51 15.57
CA GLY A 102 1.87 1.14 16.55
C GLY A 102 0.45 1.07 15.96
N VAL A 103 0.33 0.81 14.65
CA VAL A 103 -0.94 0.78 13.90
C VAL A 103 -1.73 -0.48 14.24
N LYS A 104 -3.04 -0.34 14.45
CA LYS A 104 -3.94 -1.49 14.62
C LYS A 104 -4.18 -2.18 13.28
N VAL A 105 -3.81 -3.44 13.15
CA VAL A 105 -3.96 -4.24 11.93
C VAL A 105 -5.08 -5.26 12.07
N GLY A 106 -6.04 -5.23 11.14
CA GLY A 106 -6.98 -6.31 10.91
C GLY A 106 -6.50 -7.17 9.73
N HIS A 107 -6.74 -8.46 9.76
CA HIS A 107 -6.41 -9.38 8.67
C HIS A 107 -7.68 -9.93 8.01
N GLN A 108 -7.71 -9.95 6.67
CA GLN A 108 -8.78 -10.55 5.89
C GLN A 108 -8.20 -11.33 4.70
N GLY A 109 -8.17 -12.65 4.80
CA GLY A 109 -7.64 -13.52 3.74
C GLY A 109 -8.57 -13.69 2.54
N ASP A 110 -9.88 -13.54 2.74
CA ASP A 110 -10.87 -13.65 1.67
C ASP A 110 -11.23 -12.28 1.10
N THR A 111 -10.75 -11.99 -0.11
CA THR A 111 -11.02 -10.72 -0.80
C THR A 111 -12.50 -10.52 -1.17
N THR A 112 -13.33 -11.57 -1.17
CA THR A 112 -14.78 -11.44 -1.40
C THR A 112 -15.47 -10.80 -0.19
N GLN A 113 -14.89 -10.96 1.00
CA GLN A 113 -15.35 -10.38 2.26
C GLN A 113 -14.74 -9.00 2.58
N LEU A 114 -13.99 -8.42 1.64
CA LEU A 114 -13.27 -7.16 1.89
C LEU A 114 -14.22 -6.02 2.28
N LEU A 115 -15.30 -5.78 1.56
CA LEU A 115 -16.24 -4.70 1.86
C LEU A 115 -16.97 -4.89 3.21
N PRO A 116 -17.53 -6.08 3.53
CA PRO A 116 -18.04 -6.35 4.88
C PRO A 116 -17.00 -6.14 5.98
N ALA A 117 -15.77 -6.60 5.77
CA ALA A 117 -14.68 -6.42 6.73
C ALA A 117 -14.32 -4.92 6.91
N MET A 118 -14.30 -4.13 5.85
CA MET A 118 -14.08 -2.67 5.92
C MET A 118 -15.19 -1.97 6.73
N GLN A 119 -16.44 -2.39 6.55
CA GLN A 119 -17.58 -1.82 7.28
C GLN A 119 -17.54 -2.12 8.78
N SER A 120 -17.10 -3.32 9.17
CA SER A 120 -17.01 -3.72 10.57
C SER A 120 -15.76 -3.17 11.25
N PHE A 121 -14.60 -3.27 10.61
CA PHE A 121 -13.30 -2.86 11.18
C PHE A 121 -13.08 -1.34 11.11
N LYS A 122 -13.60 -0.66 10.07
CA LYS A 122 -13.50 0.79 9.82
C LYS A 122 -12.06 1.28 9.84
N PRO A 123 -11.19 0.82 8.93
CA PRO A 123 -9.80 1.25 8.87
C PRO A 123 -9.70 2.76 8.63
N SER A 124 -8.65 3.40 9.17
CA SER A 124 -8.35 4.81 8.90
C SER A 124 -7.59 5.00 7.59
N PHE A 125 -6.79 4.00 7.21
CA PHE A 125 -6.17 3.94 5.89
C PHE A 125 -6.20 2.52 5.33
N LEU A 126 -5.99 2.40 4.02
CA LEU A 126 -6.01 1.13 3.32
C LEU A 126 -4.76 0.98 2.45
N LEU A 127 -4.24 -0.25 2.38
CA LEU A 127 -3.24 -0.62 1.39
C LEU A 127 -3.92 -1.40 0.27
N ALA A 128 -3.85 -0.91 -0.96
CA ALA A 128 -4.47 -1.60 -2.09
C ALA A 128 -3.74 -1.34 -3.40
N VAL A 129 -3.72 -2.32 -4.28
CA VAL A 129 -3.28 -2.14 -5.66
C VAL A 129 -4.40 -1.51 -6.50
N PRO A 130 -4.10 -0.84 -7.63
CA PRO A 130 -5.09 -0.15 -8.47
C PRO A 130 -6.30 -1.00 -8.84
N ARG A 131 -6.10 -2.29 -9.08
CA ARG A 131 -7.18 -3.24 -9.39
C ARG A 131 -8.28 -3.31 -8.33
N VAL A 132 -7.94 -3.08 -7.06
CA VAL A 132 -8.93 -3.07 -5.98
C VAL A 132 -9.83 -1.85 -6.09
N PHE A 133 -9.27 -0.68 -6.36
CA PHE A 133 -10.02 0.56 -6.57
C PHE A 133 -10.92 0.46 -7.79
N GLU A 134 -10.42 -0.09 -8.91
CA GLU A 134 -11.24 -0.37 -10.10
C GLU A 134 -12.42 -1.30 -9.75
N LYS A 135 -12.16 -2.40 -9.03
CA LYS A 135 -13.18 -3.36 -8.64
C LYS A 135 -14.26 -2.72 -7.76
N VAL A 136 -13.88 -1.87 -6.81
CA VAL A 136 -14.82 -1.15 -5.94
C VAL A 136 -15.68 -0.20 -6.77
N TYR A 137 -15.07 0.60 -7.66
CA TYR A 137 -15.79 1.51 -8.56
C TYR A 137 -16.79 0.75 -9.44
N ASN A 138 -16.32 -0.27 -10.16
CA ASN A 138 -17.14 -1.05 -11.09
C ASN A 138 -18.28 -1.81 -10.38
N SER A 139 -18.02 -2.35 -9.19
CA SER A 139 -19.07 -3.01 -8.39
C SER A 139 -20.14 -2.04 -7.93
N ALA A 140 -19.76 -0.82 -7.59
CA ALA A 140 -20.72 0.23 -7.22
C ALA A 140 -21.57 0.67 -8.42
N GLU A 141 -20.94 0.83 -9.60
CA GLU A 141 -21.65 1.14 -10.85
C GLU A 141 -22.65 0.06 -11.22
N GLN A 142 -22.22 -1.22 -11.22
CA GLN A 142 -23.09 -2.37 -11.51
C GLN A 142 -24.28 -2.47 -10.55
N LYS A 143 -24.08 -2.25 -9.25
CA LYS A 143 -25.16 -2.20 -8.27
C LYS A 143 -26.15 -1.05 -8.56
N ALA A 144 -25.64 0.10 -8.98
CA ALA A 144 -26.47 1.22 -9.35
C ALA A 144 -27.28 0.93 -10.64
N GLU A 145 -26.68 0.27 -11.63
CA GLU A 145 -27.35 -0.17 -12.86
C GLU A 145 -28.46 -1.18 -12.57
N ALA A 146 -28.18 -2.21 -11.79
CA ALA A 146 -29.16 -3.20 -11.38
C ALA A 146 -30.36 -2.57 -10.63
N GLY A 147 -30.14 -1.46 -9.91
CA GLY A 147 -31.18 -0.67 -9.23
C GLY A 147 -31.82 0.43 -10.10
N GLY A 148 -31.57 0.47 -11.41
CA GLY A 148 -32.10 1.49 -12.33
C GLY A 148 -31.50 2.89 -12.13
N LYS A 149 -30.39 3.03 -11.41
CA LYS A 149 -29.74 4.29 -11.04
C LYS A 149 -28.36 4.48 -11.70
N GLY A 150 -28.03 3.72 -12.73
CA GLY A 150 -26.73 3.77 -13.39
C GLY A 150 -26.40 5.17 -13.94
N ASN A 151 -27.37 5.86 -14.56
CA ASN A 151 -27.18 7.22 -15.06
C ASN A 151 -26.87 8.23 -13.93
N ILE A 152 -27.50 8.05 -12.75
CA ILE A 152 -27.24 8.90 -11.57
C ILE A 152 -25.83 8.66 -11.05
N PHE A 153 -25.39 7.40 -11.00
CA PHE A 153 -24.02 7.05 -10.59
C PHE A 153 -22.99 7.66 -11.54
N ARG A 154 -23.15 7.51 -12.86
CA ARG A 154 -22.23 8.10 -13.85
C ARG A 154 -22.19 9.62 -13.76
N ALA A 155 -23.34 10.27 -13.59
CA ALA A 155 -23.42 11.72 -13.38
C ALA A 155 -22.69 12.14 -12.07
N ALA A 156 -22.84 11.38 -10.99
CA ALA A 156 -22.16 11.65 -9.73
C ALA A 156 -20.64 11.46 -9.87
N ALA A 157 -20.19 10.38 -10.52
CA ALA A 157 -18.78 10.11 -10.77
C ALA A 157 -18.13 11.21 -11.62
N LYS A 158 -18.80 11.63 -12.71
CA LYS A 158 -18.34 12.75 -13.54
C LYS A 158 -18.21 14.04 -12.74
N THR A 159 -19.25 14.36 -11.94
CA THR A 159 -19.26 15.57 -11.09
C THR A 159 -18.17 15.52 -10.03
N ALA A 160 -17.90 14.37 -9.44
CA ALA A 160 -16.82 14.15 -8.48
C ALA A 160 -15.45 14.44 -9.09
N ILE A 161 -15.17 13.90 -10.28
CA ILE A 161 -13.92 14.12 -11.00
C ILE A 161 -13.74 15.61 -11.35
N GLU A 162 -14.78 16.26 -11.89
CA GLU A 162 -14.77 17.70 -12.21
C GLU A 162 -14.51 18.54 -10.94
N TYR A 163 -15.15 18.20 -9.83
CA TYR A 163 -14.98 18.88 -8.55
C TYR A 163 -13.54 18.76 -8.04
N SER A 164 -12.98 17.54 -8.00
CA SER A 164 -11.61 17.31 -7.58
C SER A 164 -10.60 18.06 -8.44
N LYS A 165 -10.78 18.09 -9.76
CA LYS A 165 -9.91 18.86 -10.67
C LYS A 165 -9.97 20.37 -10.39
N ALA A 166 -11.17 20.90 -10.19
CA ALA A 166 -11.38 22.30 -9.86
C ALA A 166 -10.79 22.68 -8.50
N GLU A 167 -10.91 21.78 -7.50
CA GLU A 167 -10.35 21.95 -6.17
C GLU A 167 -8.81 22.00 -6.22
N MET A 168 -8.18 21.06 -6.93
CA MET A 168 -6.73 21.03 -7.10
C MET A 168 -6.20 22.23 -7.92
N ALA A 169 -7.02 22.77 -8.82
CA ALA A 169 -6.73 24.02 -9.55
C ALA A 169 -6.94 25.30 -8.69
N GLY A 170 -7.40 25.16 -7.44
CA GLY A 170 -7.60 26.26 -6.52
C GLY A 170 -8.90 27.08 -6.74
N HIS A 171 -9.77 26.68 -7.67
CA HIS A 171 -11.01 27.41 -7.93
C HIS A 171 -12.17 26.47 -8.27
N ILE A 172 -13.21 26.45 -7.42
CA ILE A 172 -14.41 25.65 -7.62
C ILE A 172 -15.58 26.57 -7.98
N PRO A 173 -16.13 26.51 -9.21
CA PRO A 173 -17.32 27.28 -9.58
C PRO A 173 -18.51 26.96 -8.68
N LEU A 174 -19.29 27.97 -8.31
CA LEU A 174 -20.43 27.83 -7.37
C LEU A 174 -21.46 26.80 -7.85
N GLY A 175 -21.77 26.79 -9.15
CA GLY A 175 -22.68 25.80 -9.75
C GLY A 175 -22.16 24.36 -9.62
N LEU A 176 -20.84 24.15 -9.76
CA LEU A 176 -20.21 22.84 -9.56
C LEU A 176 -20.25 22.43 -8.09
N LYS A 177 -20.04 23.36 -7.16
CA LYS A 177 -20.11 23.13 -5.72
C LYS A 177 -21.50 22.66 -5.28
N LEU A 178 -22.56 23.33 -5.78
CA LEU A 178 -23.95 22.94 -5.51
C LEU A 178 -24.28 21.56 -6.12
N LYS A 179 -23.89 21.33 -7.37
CA LYS A 179 -24.09 20.05 -8.05
C LYS A 179 -23.38 18.91 -7.31
N PHE A 180 -22.14 19.14 -6.88
CA PHE A 180 -21.38 18.17 -6.09
C PHE A 180 -22.07 17.84 -4.78
N ALA A 181 -22.55 18.83 -4.02
CA ALA A 181 -23.24 18.61 -2.76
C ALA A 181 -24.51 17.72 -2.92
N VAL A 182 -25.27 17.89 -4.01
CA VAL A 182 -26.40 17.03 -4.34
C VAL A 182 -25.94 15.60 -4.66
N MET A 183 -24.93 15.45 -5.54
CA MET A 183 -24.42 14.14 -5.93
C MET A 183 -23.73 13.42 -4.77
N ASP A 184 -23.09 14.16 -3.89
CA ASP A 184 -22.51 13.62 -2.66
C ASP A 184 -23.56 12.97 -1.79
N LYS A 185 -24.65 13.67 -1.48
CA LYS A 185 -25.76 13.16 -0.66
C LYS A 185 -26.45 11.96 -1.30
N LEU A 186 -26.59 11.94 -2.61
CA LEU A 186 -27.31 10.88 -3.32
C LEU A 186 -26.47 9.60 -3.50
N VAL A 187 -25.17 9.73 -3.76
CA VAL A 187 -24.31 8.63 -4.21
C VAL A 187 -23.03 8.51 -3.37
N LEU A 188 -22.20 9.58 -3.30
CA LEU A 188 -20.84 9.46 -2.80
C LEU A 188 -20.78 9.16 -1.30
N SER A 189 -21.69 9.72 -0.50
CA SER A 189 -21.83 9.40 0.93
C SER A 189 -22.08 7.92 1.19
N LYS A 190 -22.83 7.24 0.33
CA LYS A 190 -23.08 5.79 0.43
C LYS A 190 -21.84 4.97 0.11
N LEU A 191 -21.05 5.43 -0.85
CA LEU A 191 -19.76 4.80 -1.15
C LEU A 191 -18.77 4.96 0.00
N ARG A 192 -18.67 6.15 0.59
CA ARG A 192 -17.85 6.35 1.81
C ARG A 192 -18.28 5.42 2.93
N ALA A 193 -19.56 5.29 3.17
CA ALA A 193 -20.08 4.37 4.18
C ALA A 193 -19.73 2.91 3.86
N ALA A 194 -19.80 2.50 2.58
CA ALA A 194 -19.40 1.17 2.15
C ALA A 194 -17.91 0.88 2.37
N LEU A 195 -17.06 1.92 2.33
CA LEU A 195 -15.62 1.85 2.65
C LEU A 195 -15.34 1.98 4.16
N GLY A 196 -16.36 1.85 5.01
CA GLY A 196 -16.24 1.93 6.47
C GLY A 196 -16.42 3.33 7.06
N GLY A 197 -16.53 4.38 6.23
CA GLY A 197 -16.83 5.76 6.63
C GLY A 197 -15.71 6.51 7.35
N ARG A 198 -14.57 5.86 7.64
CA ARG A 198 -13.44 6.42 8.38
C ARG A 198 -12.13 6.44 7.57
N CYS A 199 -12.09 5.76 6.43
CA CYS A 199 -10.92 5.66 5.60
C CYS A 199 -10.69 6.97 4.84
N THR A 200 -9.68 7.74 5.23
CA THR A 200 -9.31 9.03 4.63
C THR A 200 -8.11 8.93 3.69
N TYR A 201 -7.28 7.94 3.90
CA TYR A 201 -6.09 7.70 3.08
C TYR A 201 -6.08 6.28 2.51
N ALA A 202 -5.47 6.14 1.35
CA ALA A 202 -5.06 4.84 0.85
C ALA A 202 -3.65 4.94 0.28
N ILE A 203 -2.87 3.87 0.41
CA ILE A 203 -1.56 3.74 -0.21
C ILE A 203 -1.71 2.80 -1.39
N SER A 204 -1.32 3.24 -2.58
CA SER A 204 -1.40 2.47 -3.82
C SER A 204 -0.04 2.34 -4.48
N GLY A 205 0.26 1.19 -5.04
CA GLY A 205 1.51 0.91 -5.75
C GLY A 205 1.38 -0.30 -6.66
N SER A 206 2.51 -0.75 -7.19
CA SER A 206 2.64 -1.86 -8.15
C SER A 206 2.11 -1.60 -9.56
N ALA A 207 1.31 -0.56 -9.77
CA ALA A 207 0.87 -0.07 -11.08
C ALA A 207 0.26 1.33 -10.93
N PRO A 208 0.15 2.14 -11.99
CA PRO A 208 -0.54 3.42 -11.96
C PRO A 208 -2.04 3.27 -11.67
N LEU A 209 -2.59 4.14 -10.81
CA LEU A 209 -4.04 4.21 -10.55
C LEU A 209 -4.78 4.89 -11.71
N GLY A 210 -4.14 5.87 -12.32
CA GLY A 210 -4.69 6.71 -13.38
C GLY A 210 -5.55 7.87 -12.85
N ASP A 211 -5.48 8.99 -13.57
CA ASP A 211 -6.07 10.27 -13.19
C ASP A 211 -7.55 10.18 -12.85
N ARG A 212 -8.31 9.42 -13.64
CA ARG A 212 -9.75 9.29 -13.47
C ARG A 212 -10.15 8.75 -12.10
N LEU A 213 -9.51 7.67 -11.67
CA LEU A 213 -9.78 7.06 -10.36
C LEU A 213 -9.17 7.88 -9.24
N GLY A 214 -7.97 8.45 -9.43
CA GLY A 214 -7.36 9.36 -8.48
C GLY A 214 -8.29 10.53 -8.12
N HIS A 215 -8.80 11.24 -9.12
CA HIS A 215 -9.75 12.33 -8.91
C HIS A 215 -11.09 11.88 -8.34
N PHE A 216 -11.60 10.72 -8.77
CA PHE A 216 -12.84 10.18 -8.22
C PHE A 216 -12.74 9.90 -6.72
N TYR A 217 -11.69 9.19 -6.31
CA TYR A 217 -11.48 8.86 -4.89
C TYR A 217 -11.13 10.08 -4.05
N HIS A 218 -10.36 11.03 -4.60
CA HIS A 218 -10.08 12.31 -3.93
C HIS A 218 -11.37 13.07 -3.61
N ALA A 219 -12.27 13.24 -4.58
CA ALA A 219 -13.58 13.84 -4.35
C ALA A 219 -14.46 13.04 -3.39
N LEU A 220 -14.27 11.72 -3.31
CA LEU A 220 -14.92 10.86 -2.32
C LEU A 220 -14.41 11.11 -0.89
N GLY A 221 -13.33 11.88 -0.71
CA GLY A 221 -12.66 12.10 0.57
C GLY A 221 -11.66 11.01 0.94
N LEU A 222 -11.25 10.19 -0.03
CA LEU A 222 -10.20 9.18 0.10
C LEU A 222 -8.99 9.60 -0.74
N VAL A 223 -7.97 10.14 -0.10
CA VAL A 223 -6.71 10.52 -0.76
C VAL A 223 -5.87 9.29 -1.02
N VAL A 224 -5.66 8.95 -2.29
CA VAL A 224 -4.86 7.79 -2.68
C VAL A 224 -3.43 8.24 -2.94
N LEU A 225 -2.55 7.95 -2.00
CA LEU A 225 -1.12 8.23 -2.07
C LEU A 225 -0.47 7.14 -2.93
N GLU A 226 -0.20 7.47 -4.19
CA GLU A 226 0.54 6.55 -5.07
C GLU A 226 2.02 6.58 -4.73
N GLY A 227 2.65 5.40 -4.76
CA GLY A 227 4.08 5.22 -4.57
C GLY A 227 4.69 4.32 -5.64
N TYR A 228 5.97 4.49 -5.87
CA TYR A 228 6.77 3.70 -6.80
C TYR A 228 7.88 2.97 -6.05
N GLY A 229 8.12 1.74 -6.44
CA GLY A 229 9.20 0.90 -5.92
C GLY A 229 9.11 -0.53 -6.44
N LEU A 230 10.14 -1.30 -6.11
CA LEU A 230 10.36 -2.66 -6.56
C LEU A 230 10.55 -3.57 -5.34
N THR A 231 10.61 -4.88 -5.55
CA THR A 231 11.06 -5.81 -4.50
C THR A 231 12.51 -5.52 -4.13
N GLU A 232 13.33 -5.20 -5.13
CA GLU A 232 14.74 -4.81 -5.02
C GLU A 232 14.96 -3.53 -4.20
N THR A 233 13.91 -2.73 -4.01
CA THR A 233 13.94 -1.51 -3.19
C THR A 233 13.11 -1.61 -1.91
N THR A 234 12.82 -2.83 -1.45
CA THR A 234 12.05 -3.11 -0.22
C THR A 234 10.67 -2.43 -0.20
N ALA A 235 10.03 -2.28 -1.34
CA ALA A 235 8.79 -1.58 -1.67
C ALA A 235 9.02 -0.08 -2.01
N PRO A 236 8.51 0.97 -1.31
CA PRO A 236 8.51 2.31 -1.89
C PRO A 236 9.90 2.96 -1.88
N ILE A 237 10.30 3.51 -3.02
CA ILE A 237 11.37 4.50 -3.14
C ILE A 237 10.79 5.90 -2.99
N SER A 238 9.60 6.10 -3.55
CA SER A 238 8.88 7.37 -3.53
C SER A 238 7.41 7.16 -3.19
N ILE A 239 6.78 8.17 -2.63
CA ILE A 239 5.34 8.17 -2.33
C ILE A 239 4.81 9.61 -2.33
N ASN A 240 3.58 9.79 -2.80
CA ASN A 240 2.85 11.03 -2.57
C ASN A 240 2.66 11.28 -1.07
N LEU A 241 2.85 12.50 -0.64
CA LEU A 241 2.67 12.92 0.75
C LEU A 241 1.34 13.65 0.91
N PRO A 242 0.64 13.54 2.06
CA PRO A 242 -0.57 14.32 2.32
C PRO A 242 -0.38 15.82 2.09
N SER A 243 0.79 16.36 2.49
CA SER A 243 1.16 17.76 2.33
C SER A 243 1.67 18.14 0.93
N LYS A 244 2.01 17.16 0.10
CA LYS A 244 2.55 17.35 -1.26
C LYS A 244 1.99 16.26 -2.18
N PHE A 245 0.71 16.35 -2.46
CA PHE A 245 -0.06 15.36 -3.20
C PHE A 245 -0.37 15.86 -4.63
N VAL A 246 0.01 15.06 -5.63
CA VAL A 246 -0.28 15.33 -7.04
C VAL A 246 -0.77 14.05 -7.68
N ILE A 247 -2.03 14.01 -8.12
CA ILE A 247 -2.62 12.87 -8.82
C ILE A 247 -1.88 12.61 -10.13
N GLY A 248 -1.64 11.34 -10.44
CA GLY A 248 -0.89 10.91 -11.62
C GLY A 248 0.63 10.94 -11.45
N THR A 249 1.11 11.21 -10.24
CA THR A 249 2.54 11.10 -9.88
C THR A 249 2.76 10.14 -8.73
N VAL A 250 4.00 9.73 -8.52
CA VAL A 250 4.41 8.83 -7.43
C VAL A 250 5.08 9.58 -6.27
N GLY A 251 4.99 10.92 -6.27
CA GLY A 251 5.53 11.75 -5.21
C GLY A 251 7.06 11.83 -5.15
N PRO A 252 7.60 12.52 -4.13
CA PRO A 252 9.03 12.64 -3.90
C PRO A 252 9.64 11.33 -3.39
N ALA A 253 10.97 11.20 -3.53
CA ALA A 253 11.72 10.14 -2.88
C ALA A 253 11.55 10.19 -1.35
N LEU A 254 11.46 9.02 -0.73
CA LEU A 254 11.43 8.90 0.73
C LEU A 254 12.78 9.31 1.33
N PRO A 255 12.81 9.83 2.57
CA PRO A 255 14.06 10.08 3.28
C PRO A 255 14.94 8.82 3.31
N GLY A 256 16.24 8.98 3.06
CA GLY A 256 17.20 7.88 2.97
C GLY A 256 17.20 7.14 1.63
N CYS A 257 16.37 7.58 0.67
CA CYS A 257 16.34 7.07 -0.70
C CYS A 257 16.69 8.17 -1.69
N SER A 258 17.35 7.81 -2.77
CA SER A 258 17.69 8.69 -3.89
C SER A 258 17.25 8.05 -5.20
N VAL A 259 16.84 8.89 -6.14
CA VAL A 259 16.43 8.46 -7.49
C VAL A 259 17.10 9.37 -8.52
N ARG A 260 17.66 8.80 -9.57
CA ARG A 260 18.11 9.53 -10.74
C ARG A 260 17.64 8.85 -12.03
N LEU A 261 17.70 9.55 -13.13
CA LEU A 261 17.52 8.97 -14.46
C LEU A 261 18.89 8.75 -15.08
N GLY A 262 19.15 7.53 -15.53
CA GLY A 262 20.31 7.17 -16.34
C GLY A 262 20.26 7.85 -17.72
N GLU A 263 21.36 7.75 -18.49
CA GLU A 263 21.47 8.39 -19.82
C GLU A 263 20.42 7.87 -20.83
N ASP A 264 19.99 6.63 -20.67
CA ASP A 264 18.96 5.97 -21.48
C ASP A 264 17.52 6.18 -20.95
N GLY A 265 17.37 6.93 -19.83
CA GLY A 265 16.10 7.17 -19.17
C GLY A 265 15.70 6.06 -18.18
N GLU A 266 16.56 5.10 -17.88
CA GLU A 266 16.35 4.11 -16.82
C GLU A 266 16.28 4.79 -15.44
N ILE A 267 15.39 4.28 -14.60
CA ILE A 267 15.27 4.78 -13.22
C ILE A 267 16.29 4.03 -12.35
N GLU A 268 17.26 4.77 -11.85
CA GLU A 268 18.26 4.25 -10.92
C GLU A 268 17.92 4.68 -9.49
N ALA A 269 18.07 3.76 -8.53
CA ALA A 269 17.78 3.98 -7.13
C ALA A 269 18.97 3.66 -6.24
N ALA A 270 19.21 4.49 -5.23
CA ALA A 270 20.18 4.24 -4.19
C ALA A 270 19.60 4.57 -2.81
N GLY A 271 20.05 3.89 -1.78
CA GLY A 271 19.66 4.17 -0.41
C GLY A 271 19.49 2.95 0.48
N ILE A 272 19.02 3.21 1.68
CA ILE A 272 18.83 2.23 2.76
C ILE A 272 17.87 1.09 2.42
N ASN A 273 16.99 1.31 1.46
CA ASN A 273 15.94 0.40 1.02
C ASN A 273 16.39 -0.55 -0.10
N VAL A 274 17.56 -0.33 -0.70
CA VAL A 274 18.08 -1.19 -1.79
C VAL A 274 18.49 -2.53 -1.23
N PHE A 275 18.05 -3.61 -1.87
CA PHE A 275 18.35 -5.00 -1.50
C PHE A 275 19.85 -5.31 -1.55
N LYS A 276 20.26 -6.39 -0.88
CA LYS A 276 21.68 -6.74 -0.80
C LYS A 276 22.18 -7.40 -2.09
N GLU A 277 21.43 -8.37 -2.60
CA GLU A 277 21.80 -9.20 -3.76
C GLU A 277 20.63 -10.07 -4.22
N TYR A 278 20.75 -10.70 -5.38
CA TYR A 278 19.91 -11.83 -5.75
C TYR A 278 20.49 -13.14 -5.20
N TRP A 279 19.67 -13.87 -4.44
CA TRP A 279 20.05 -15.11 -3.77
C TRP A 279 20.65 -16.14 -4.74
N LYS A 280 21.92 -16.53 -4.49
CA LYS A 280 22.68 -17.49 -5.30
C LYS A 280 22.71 -17.14 -6.79
N ASN A 281 22.69 -15.86 -7.13
CA ASN A 281 22.76 -15.39 -8.52
C ASN A 281 23.68 -14.16 -8.65
N PRO A 282 25.02 -14.37 -8.54
CA PRO A 282 25.98 -13.27 -8.56
C PRO A 282 26.00 -12.53 -9.90
N GLN A 283 25.74 -13.21 -11.02
CA GLN A 283 25.69 -12.56 -12.32
C GLN A 283 24.54 -11.54 -12.40
N ALA A 284 23.31 -11.95 -12.06
CA ALA A 284 22.17 -11.03 -12.04
C ALA A 284 22.38 -9.88 -11.04
N THR A 285 23.06 -10.14 -9.93
CA THR A 285 23.43 -9.10 -8.97
C THR A 285 24.36 -8.07 -9.61
N ALA A 286 25.44 -8.52 -10.25
CA ALA A 286 26.39 -7.64 -10.92
C ALA A 286 25.73 -6.82 -12.06
N ASP A 287 24.80 -7.44 -12.80
CA ASP A 287 24.09 -6.79 -13.91
C ASP A 287 23.10 -5.71 -13.43
N THR A 288 22.72 -5.73 -12.14
CA THR A 288 21.71 -4.82 -11.57
C THR A 288 22.31 -3.63 -10.85
N PHE A 289 23.51 -3.78 -10.27
CA PHE A 289 24.17 -2.70 -9.55
C PHE A 289 25.17 -1.98 -10.45
N HIS A 290 25.10 -0.65 -10.45
CA HIS A 290 26.02 0.24 -11.15
C HIS A 290 26.76 1.12 -10.13
N ASP A 291 28.08 1.22 -10.28
CA ASP A 291 28.96 2.05 -9.44
C ASP A 291 28.97 1.72 -7.93
N GLY A 292 28.62 0.51 -7.55
CA GLY A 292 28.66 0.01 -6.17
C GLY A 292 27.31 0.03 -5.49
#